data_ad415cd2464d58fbce70f87bc1a14043
#
_entry.id   ad415cd2464d58fbce70f87bc1a14043
#
_cell.length_a   1.000
_cell.length_b   1.000
_cell.length_c   1.000
_cell.angle_alpha   90.00
_cell.angle_beta   90.00
_cell.angle_gamma   90.00
#
_symmetry.space_group_name_H-M   'P 1'
#
loop_
_entity.id
_entity.type
_entity.pdbx_description
1 polymer ?
#
loop_
_entity_poly.entity_id
_entity_poly.type
_entity_poly.pdbx_seq_one_letter_code
_entity_poly.pdbx_strand_id
1 'polypeptide(L)'
;KGCGAYVNGGTFHLYGGTFSKNIGHNIGQNTNGGGVYVENSSTFYMYGGSITDNIAGSTNDYTDGGGVYVKNYSTFHMSGGSIIGNSSGSCGGGVYVEDNSTFTLSGSASITGNWTNGSGGGVYVKSYSTFEMHDNASITGNSAKSQGGGVHVAWSGTFHMSGGSITGNNAASFGSGGVCVYGTMTVSGSARITGNVNDGSKGDNGIYTGGTASNVRLVGRTTITIDGPLTEDSQIGVSLY
;
A
#
# COMPACT_ATOMS: atom_id res chain seq x y z
N LYS A 1 -12.56 -10.27 -9.97
CA LYS A 1 -12.90 -10.26 -8.52
C LYS A 1 -11.98 -11.22 -7.81
N GLY A 2 -11.77 -11.05 -6.49
CA GLY A 2 -10.81 -11.78 -5.67
C GLY A 2 -10.75 -13.28 -5.91
N CYS A 3 -9.55 -13.79 -6.04
CA CYS A 3 -9.34 -15.20 -6.33
C CYS A 3 -9.30 -16.07 -5.06
N GLY A 4 -8.81 -15.52 -3.93
CA GLY A 4 -8.77 -16.21 -2.65
C GLY A 4 -10.03 -16.01 -1.81
N ALA A 5 -10.44 -14.75 -1.63
CA ALA A 5 -11.65 -14.39 -0.91
C ALA A 5 -12.39 -13.21 -1.56
N TYR A 6 -13.71 -13.27 -1.53
CA TYR A 6 -14.60 -12.21 -2.01
C TYR A 6 -15.61 -11.85 -0.93
N VAL A 7 -15.58 -10.61 -0.43
CA VAL A 7 -16.48 -10.09 0.59
C VAL A 7 -17.40 -9.05 -0.04
N ASN A 8 -18.68 -9.32 -0.08
CA ASN A 8 -19.70 -8.53 -0.77
C ASN A 8 -20.94 -8.33 0.12
N GLY A 9 -21.14 -7.13 0.62
CA GLY A 9 -22.27 -6.78 1.48
C GLY A 9 -22.22 -7.42 2.88
N GLY A 10 -21.01 -7.67 3.43
CA GLY A 10 -20.88 -8.34 4.71
C GLY A 10 -19.59 -8.04 5.47
N THR A 11 -19.37 -8.76 6.55
CA THR A 11 -18.18 -8.63 7.39
C THR A 11 -17.42 -9.94 7.43
N PHE A 12 -16.09 -9.87 7.27
CA PHE A 12 -15.20 -11.01 7.38
C PHE A 12 -14.11 -10.76 8.43
N HIS A 13 -13.81 -11.76 9.24
CA HIS A 13 -12.79 -11.69 10.27
C HIS A 13 -11.72 -12.77 10.02
N LEU A 14 -10.47 -12.36 9.85
CA LEU A 14 -9.30 -13.23 9.72
C LEU A 14 -8.44 -13.15 10.98
N TYR A 15 -8.48 -14.18 11.79
CA TYR A 15 -7.64 -14.28 12.99
C TYR A 15 -6.31 -14.98 12.72
N GLY A 16 -6.25 -15.80 11.67
CA GLY A 16 -5.07 -16.54 11.26
C GLY A 16 -5.32 -17.28 9.93
N GLY A 17 -4.32 -18.01 9.46
CA GLY A 17 -4.40 -18.70 8.17
C GLY A 17 -3.82 -17.87 7.02
N THR A 18 -3.93 -18.38 5.80
CA THR A 18 -3.23 -17.80 4.65
C THR A 18 -4.09 -17.81 3.39
N PHE A 19 -4.17 -16.67 2.72
CA PHE A 19 -4.59 -16.56 1.32
C PHE A 19 -3.34 -16.45 0.45
N SER A 20 -2.98 -17.53 -0.25
CA SER A 20 -1.72 -17.55 -1.00
C SER A 20 -1.83 -18.11 -2.41
N LYS A 21 -0.94 -17.62 -3.27
CA LYS A 21 -0.73 -18.12 -4.64
C LYS A 21 -2.01 -18.14 -5.48
N ASN A 22 -2.94 -17.25 -5.18
CA ASN A 22 -4.11 -17.05 -6.02
C ASN A 22 -3.71 -16.19 -7.21
N ILE A 23 -4.09 -16.63 -8.40
CA ILE A 23 -3.73 -15.96 -9.65
C ILE A 23 -5.03 -15.52 -10.34
N GLY A 24 -5.23 -14.21 -10.35
CA GLY A 24 -6.31 -13.56 -11.07
C GLY A 24 -5.95 -13.43 -12.54
N HIS A 25 -6.12 -14.51 -13.30
CA HIS A 25 -5.88 -14.47 -14.75
C HIS A 25 -7.17 -14.81 -15.50
N ASN A 26 -7.78 -13.79 -16.10
CA ASN A 26 -8.90 -13.99 -17.00
C ASN A 26 -8.67 -13.18 -18.28
N ILE A 27 -8.41 -13.87 -19.38
CA ILE A 27 -8.14 -13.22 -20.68
C ILE A 27 -9.33 -12.32 -21.04
N GLY A 28 -9.07 -11.02 -21.13
CA GLY A 28 -10.06 -10.00 -21.51
C GLY A 28 -10.97 -9.49 -20.39
N GLN A 29 -10.71 -9.84 -19.12
CA GLN A 29 -11.41 -9.25 -17.97
C GLN A 29 -10.41 -8.85 -16.88
N ASN A 30 -10.56 -7.63 -16.35
CA ASN A 30 -9.74 -7.14 -15.25
C ASN A 30 -10.07 -7.91 -13.96
N THR A 31 -9.13 -8.72 -13.48
CA THR A 31 -9.29 -9.47 -12.22
C THR A 31 -8.55 -8.74 -11.10
N ASN A 32 -9.24 -7.84 -10.42
CA ASN A 32 -8.70 -7.12 -9.28
C ASN A 32 -8.78 -7.98 -8.00
N GLY A 33 -7.89 -7.71 -7.03
CA GLY A 33 -7.83 -8.43 -5.76
C GLY A 33 -7.34 -9.86 -5.92
N GLY A 34 -6.06 -10.08 -6.21
CA GLY A 34 -5.51 -11.43 -6.39
C GLY A 34 -5.76 -12.32 -5.19
N GLY A 35 -5.50 -11.84 -3.97
CA GLY A 35 -5.79 -12.54 -2.72
C GLY A 35 -7.22 -12.31 -2.24
N VAL A 36 -7.59 -11.05 -1.99
CA VAL A 36 -8.84 -10.66 -1.35
C VAL A 36 -9.49 -9.50 -2.11
N TYR A 37 -10.80 -9.55 -2.24
CA TYR A 37 -11.61 -8.48 -2.84
C TYR A 37 -12.76 -8.11 -1.91
N VAL A 38 -12.88 -6.81 -1.55
CA VAL A 38 -13.88 -6.29 -0.61
C VAL A 38 -14.68 -5.19 -1.28
N GLU A 39 -15.99 -5.34 -1.41
CA GLU A 39 -16.84 -4.34 -2.04
C GLU A 39 -18.25 -4.22 -1.40
N ASN A 40 -18.97 -3.16 -1.80
CA ASN A 40 -20.37 -2.92 -1.46
C ASN A 40 -20.62 -2.79 0.05
N SER A 41 -19.99 -1.77 0.64
CA SER A 41 -20.10 -1.44 2.06
C SER A 41 -19.72 -2.61 2.99
N SER A 42 -18.75 -3.41 2.55
CA SER A 42 -18.24 -4.56 3.31
C SER A 42 -17.12 -4.14 4.25
N THR A 43 -16.91 -4.95 5.27
CA THR A 43 -15.78 -4.78 6.19
C THR A 43 -14.94 -6.06 6.28
N PHE A 44 -13.64 -5.93 6.11
CA PHE A 44 -12.69 -7.01 6.31
C PHE A 44 -11.76 -6.65 7.48
N TYR A 45 -11.74 -7.47 8.51
CA TYR A 45 -10.85 -7.36 9.65
C TYR A 45 -9.78 -8.43 9.59
N MET A 46 -8.51 -8.03 9.66
CA MET A 46 -7.35 -8.92 9.73
C MET A 46 -6.59 -8.68 11.03
N TYR A 47 -6.71 -9.61 11.95
CA TYR A 47 -6.04 -9.60 13.25
C TYR A 47 -4.73 -10.40 13.24
N GLY A 48 -4.58 -11.29 12.26
CA GLY A 48 -3.42 -12.15 12.07
C GLY A 48 -3.50 -12.90 10.74
N GLY A 49 -2.56 -13.82 10.51
CA GLY A 49 -2.49 -14.58 9.26
C GLY A 49 -1.72 -13.86 8.16
N SER A 50 -1.86 -14.31 6.90
CA SER A 50 -1.11 -13.75 5.79
C SER A 50 -1.87 -13.76 4.47
N ILE A 51 -1.62 -12.72 3.65
CA ILE A 51 -2.05 -12.62 2.25
C ILE A 51 -0.76 -12.56 1.43
N THR A 52 -0.39 -13.67 0.78
CA THR A 52 0.98 -13.80 0.25
C THR A 52 1.03 -14.41 -1.16
N ASP A 53 1.96 -13.90 -1.96
CA ASP A 53 2.27 -14.40 -3.32
C ASP A 53 1.05 -14.47 -4.25
N ASN A 54 0.07 -13.58 -4.05
CA ASN A 54 -1.09 -13.49 -4.92
C ASN A 54 -0.80 -12.56 -6.09
N ILE A 55 -1.41 -12.83 -7.23
CA ILE A 55 -1.20 -12.09 -8.47
C ILE A 55 -2.56 -11.62 -9.02
N ALA A 56 -2.73 -10.30 -9.14
CA ALA A 56 -3.83 -9.72 -9.88
C ALA A 56 -3.37 -9.45 -11.31
N GLY A 57 -3.78 -10.29 -12.26
CA GLY A 57 -3.50 -10.15 -13.68
C GLY A 57 -2.06 -10.43 -14.11
N SER A 58 -1.80 -10.31 -15.40
CA SER A 58 -0.46 -10.37 -15.99
C SER A 58 0.18 -8.97 -16.07
N THR A 59 1.45 -8.92 -16.46
CA THR A 59 2.22 -7.67 -16.61
C THR A 59 1.63 -6.65 -17.59
N ASN A 60 0.68 -7.04 -18.43
CA ASN A 60 0.04 -6.18 -19.42
C ASN A 60 -1.44 -5.92 -19.15
N ASP A 61 -1.99 -6.41 -18.04
CA ASP A 61 -3.39 -6.23 -17.69
C ASP A 61 -3.56 -5.01 -16.76
N TYR A 62 -4.66 -4.28 -16.96
CA TYR A 62 -5.06 -3.18 -16.06
C TYR A 62 -5.73 -3.77 -14.80
N THR A 63 -4.94 -4.41 -13.95
CA THR A 63 -5.42 -5.12 -12.76
C THR A 63 -4.78 -4.55 -11.51
N ASP A 64 -5.58 -4.28 -10.51
CA ASP A 64 -5.20 -3.59 -9.29
C ASP A 64 -5.37 -4.49 -8.06
N GLY A 65 -4.59 -4.17 -6.99
CA GLY A 65 -4.67 -4.87 -5.72
C GLY A 65 -4.19 -6.32 -5.78
N GLY A 66 -2.88 -6.53 -5.91
CA GLY A 66 -2.31 -7.89 -5.97
C GLY A 66 -2.68 -8.74 -4.76
N GLY A 67 -2.50 -8.19 -3.56
CA GLY A 67 -2.96 -8.81 -2.32
C GLY A 67 -4.44 -8.53 -2.06
N VAL A 68 -4.80 -7.26 -1.90
CA VAL A 68 -6.14 -6.82 -1.49
C VAL A 68 -6.65 -5.68 -2.37
N TYR A 69 -7.92 -5.76 -2.74
CA TYR A 69 -8.64 -4.70 -3.43
C TYR A 69 -9.88 -4.31 -2.62
N VAL A 70 -10.03 -3.01 -2.31
CA VAL A 70 -11.11 -2.48 -1.48
C VAL A 70 -11.83 -1.36 -2.22
N LYS A 71 -13.14 -1.46 -2.40
CA LYS A 71 -13.91 -0.42 -3.08
C LYS A 71 -15.38 -0.29 -2.63
N ASN A 72 -16.06 0.72 -3.18
CA ASN A 72 -17.50 0.95 -3.01
C ASN A 72 -17.88 1.04 -1.53
N TYR A 73 -17.34 2.08 -0.83
CA TYR A 73 -17.65 2.39 0.57
C TYR A 73 -17.29 1.25 1.54
N SER A 74 -16.27 0.46 1.20
CA SER A 74 -15.85 -0.68 2.01
C SER A 74 -14.66 -0.34 2.90
N THR A 75 -14.43 -1.14 3.91
CA THR A 75 -13.37 -0.92 4.88
C THR A 75 -12.51 -2.15 5.05
N PHE A 76 -11.19 -1.96 5.09
CA PHE A 76 -10.23 -2.97 5.46
C PHE A 76 -9.47 -2.51 6.71
N HIS A 77 -9.59 -3.24 7.81
CA HIS A 77 -8.84 -3.01 9.04
C HIS A 77 -7.81 -4.13 9.22
N MET A 78 -6.54 -3.76 9.28
CA MET A 78 -5.44 -4.69 9.53
C MET A 78 -4.68 -4.26 10.77
N SER A 79 -4.84 -4.99 11.89
CA SER A 79 -4.17 -4.72 13.16
C SER A 79 -3.05 -5.72 13.50
N GLY A 80 -2.93 -6.76 12.70
CA GLY A 80 -1.87 -7.76 12.78
C GLY A 80 -1.79 -8.58 11.50
N GLY A 81 -0.81 -9.48 11.43
CA GLY A 81 -0.56 -10.30 10.24
C GLY A 81 0.24 -9.56 9.15
N SER A 82 0.25 -10.11 7.93
CA SER A 82 1.14 -9.62 6.88
C SER A 82 0.56 -9.74 5.47
N ILE A 83 0.89 -8.76 4.61
CA ILE A 83 0.63 -8.78 3.16
C ILE A 83 1.99 -8.82 2.48
N ILE A 84 2.36 -9.96 1.88
CA ILE A 84 3.74 -10.21 1.44
C ILE A 84 3.80 -10.71 -0.01
N GLY A 85 4.72 -10.15 -0.80
CA GLY A 85 5.10 -10.72 -2.10
C GLY A 85 3.99 -10.73 -3.15
N ASN A 86 2.91 -9.97 -2.94
CA ASN A 86 1.83 -9.91 -3.91
C ASN A 86 2.17 -8.98 -5.07
N SER A 87 1.54 -9.20 -6.22
CA SER A 87 1.81 -8.39 -7.40
C SER A 87 0.55 -8.03 -8.19
N SER A 88 0.59 -6.84 -8.82
CA SER A 88 -0.46 -6.37 -9.71
C SER A 88 0.09 -5.89 -11.05
N GLY A 89 -0.71 -6.03 -12.09
CA GLY A 89 -0.37 -5.55 -13.44
C GLY A 89 -0.41 -4.03 -13.57
N SER A 90 -1.20 -3.33 -12.75
CA SER A 90 -1.38 -1.87 -12.79
C SER A 90 -0.97 -1.20 -11.48
N CYS A 91 -1.84 -1.12 -10.46
CA CYS A 91 -1.55 -0.38 -9.22
C CYS A 91 -1.85 -1.20 -7.97
N GLY A 92 -1.22 -0.79 -6.82
CA GLY A 92 -1.45 -1.45 -5.54
C GLY A 92 -0.98 -2.90 -5.50
N GLY A 93 0.35 -3.13 -5.50
CA GLY A 93 0.89 -4.49 -5.43
C GLY A 93 0.42 -5.24 -4.19
N GLY A 94 0.47 -4.61 -3.02
CA GLY A 94 -0.11 -5.13 -1.78
C GLY A 94 -1.60 -4.82 -1.66
N VAL A 95 -1.95 -3.53 -1.57
CA VAL A 95 -3.32 -3.06 -1.32
C VAL A 95 -3.69 -1.94 -2.29
N TYR A 96 -4.89 -2.01 -2.82
CA TYR A 96 -5.52 -0.95 -3.61
C TYR A 96 -6.84 -0.54 -2.99
N VAL A 97 -7.06 0.78 -2.82
CA VAL A 97 -8.26 1.33 -2.17
C VAL A 97 -8.88 2.42 -3.05
N GLU A 98 -10.16 2.28 -3.39
CA GLU A 98 -10.88 3.28 -4.20
C GLU A 98 -12.36 3.44 -3.79
N ASP A 99 -13.04 4.39 -4.43
CA ASP A 99 -14.48 4.62 -4.34
C ASP A 99 -14.98 4.82 -2.89
N ASN A 100 -14.45 5.86 -2.22
CA ASN A 100 -14.83 6.27 -0.86
C ASN A 100 -14.60 5.15 0.19
N SER A 101 -13.57 4.35 -0.02
CA SER A 101 -13.25 3.25 0.88
C SER A 101 -12.10 3.61 1.83
N THR A 102 -11.97 2.85 2.90
CA THR A 102 -10.95 3.10 3.93
C THR A 102 -10.08 1.87 4.15
N PHE A 103 -8.79 2.10 4.27
CA PHE A 103 -7.83 1.11 4.74
C PHE A 103 -7.14 1.61 6.01
N THR A 104 -7.13 0.82 7.07
CA THR A 104 -6.42 1.11 8.31
C THR A 104 -5.36 0.04 8.56
N LEU A 105 -4.11 0.46 8.74
CA LEU A 105 -2.95 -0.38 9.06
C LEU A 105 -2.42 -0.01 10.44
N SER A 106 -2.48 -0.92 11.40
CA SER A 106 -2.20 -0.63 12.81
C SER A 106 -1.51 -1.79 13.54
N GLY A 107 -1.28 -1.61 14.83
CA GLY A 107 -0.68 -2.65 15.68
C GLY A 107 0.70 -3.07 15.18
N SER A 108 0.89 -4.37 14.94
CA SER A 108 2.10 -4.95 14.37
C SER A 108 1.94 -5.40 12.91
N ALA A 109 0.93 -4.90 12.22
CA ALA A 109 0.64 -5.28 10.85
C ALA A 109 1.74 -4.85 9.87
N SER A 110 2.00 -5.65 8.84
CA SER A 110 3.08 -5.39 7.89
C SER A 110 2.69 -5.59 6.42
N ILE A 111 3.21 -4.72 5.54
CA ILE A 111 3.09 -4.83 4.09
C ILE A 111 4.49 -4.88 3.50
N THR A 112 4.91 -6.04 2.97
CA THR A 112 6.33 -6.27 2.66
C THR A 112 6.54 -6.93 1.32
N GLY A 113 7.50 -6.40 0.54
CA GLY A 113 7.97 -7.07 -0.67
C GLY A 113 6.95 -7.17 -1.81
N ASN A 114 5.87 -6.40 -1.76
CA ASN A 114 4.87 -6.37 -2.83
C ASN A 114 5.35 -5.53 -4.01
N TRP A 115 4.82 -5.83 -5.20
CA TRP A 115 5.31 -5.22 -6.41
C TRP A 115 4.18 -4.88 -7.40
N THR A 116 4.38 -3.81 -8.18
CA THR A 116 3.45 -3.42 -9.25
C THR A 116 4.17 -2.85 -10.49
N ASN A 117 3.55 -3.02 -11.66
CA ASN A 117 3.99 -2.35 -12.88
C ASN A 117 3.68 -0.85 -12.91
N GLY A 118 2.72 -0.39 -12.13
CA GLY A 118 2.35 1.02 -12.00
C GLY A 118 2.83 1.64 -10.70
N SER A 119 1.90 2.20 -9.92
CA SER A 119 2.16 2.95 -8.71
C SER A 119 1.62 2.27 -7.45
N GLY A 120 2.20 2.59 -6.28
CA GLY A 120 1.79 2.02 -5.00
C GLY A 120 2.22 0.56 -4.85
N GLY A 121 3.52 0.29 -4.76
CA GLY A 121 4.03 -1.08 -4.58
C GLY A 121 3.45 -1.75 -3.34
N GLY A 122 3.45 -1.05 -2.20
CA GLY A 122 2.75 -1.47 -0.99
C GLY A 122 1.26 -1.12 -1.03
N VAL A 123 0.94 0.18 -1.09
CA VAL A 123 -0.43 0.69 -1.02
C VAL A 123 -0.69 1.75 -2.11
N TYR A 124 -1.83 1.65 -2.77
CA TYR A 124 -2.36 2.68 -3.66
C TYR A 124 -3.69 3.21 -3.14
N VAL A 125 -3.78 4.53 -2.95
CA VAL A 125 -4.99 5.21 -2.47
C VAL A 125 -5.54 6.07 -3.59
N LYS A 126 -6.68 5.69 -4.15
CA LYS A 126 -7.34 6.40 -5.23
C LYS A 126 -8.37 7.41 -4.71
N SER A 127 -8.93 8.18 -5.61
CA SER A 127 -9.84 9.29 -5.36
C SER A 127 -10.89 9.03 -4.27
N TYR A 128 -11.02 9.98 -3.36
CA TYR A 128 -11.98 10.00 -2.24
C TYR A 128 -11.82 8.86 -1.23
N SER A 129 -10.71 8.13 -1.28
CA SER A 129 -10.43 7.05 -0.33
C SER A 129 -9.38 7.46 0.68
N THR A 130 -9.38 6.77 1.82
CA THR A 130 -8.50 7.09 2.94
C THR A 130 -7.63 5.90 3.31
N PHE A 131 -6.35 6.17 3.54
CA PHE A 131 -5.42 5.26 4.20
C PHE A 131 -5.00 5.86 5.54
N GLU A 132 -5.09 5.07 6.60
CA GLU A 132 -4.67 5.43 7.95
C GLU A 132 -3.57 4.47 8.41
N MET A 133 -2.47 5.02 8.94
CA MET A 133 -1.36 4.22 9.46
C MET A 133 -0.93 4.72 10.83
N HIS A 134 -0.86 3.82 11.80
CA HIS A 134 -0.51 4.17 13.16
C HIS A 134 0.15 3.00 13.92
N ASP A 135 0.46 3.20 15.20
CA ASP A 135 1.14 2.25 16.09
C ASP A 135 2.55 1.85 15.58
N ASN A 136 2.82 0.54 15.54
CA ASN A 136 4.08 -0.04 15.07
C ASN A 136 3.94 -0.68 13.67
N ALA A 137 2.93 -0.28 12.91
CA ALA A 137 2.71 -0.79 11.57
C ALA A 137 3.89 -0.52 10.63
N SER A 138 4.10 -1.37 9.62
CA SER A 138 5.25 -1.23 8.74
C SER A 138 4.95 -1.47 7.27
N ILE A 139 5.57 -0.67 6.39
CA ILE A 139 5.55 -0.83 4.93
C ILE A 139 6.99 -0.87 4.44
N THR A 140 7.49 -2.05 4.02
CA THR A 140 8.91 -2.26 3.83
C THR A 140 9.23 -3.08 2.58
N GLY A 141 10.25 -2.70 1.82
CA GLY A 141 10.75 -3.50 0.70
C GLY A 141 9.78 -3.65 -0.47
N ASN A 142 8.77 -2.78 -0.58
CA ASN A 142 7.84 -2.80 -1.70
C ASN A 142 8.40 -2.04 -2.89
N SER A 143 7.94 -2.37 -4.10
CA SER A 143 8.45 -1.76 -5.33
C SER A 143 7.36 -1.39 -6.33
N ALA A 144 7.52 -0.24 -6.97
CA ALA A 144 6.68 0.23 -8.06
C ALA A 144 7.54 0.58 -9.27
N LYS A 145 7.10 0.22 -10.49
CA LYS A 145 7.78 0.68 -11.71
C LYS A 145 7.53 2.16 -12.01
N SER A 146 6.54 2.77 -11.36
CA SER A 146 6.26 4.19 -11.55
C SER A 146 6.51 4.96 -10.25
N GLN A 147 5.54 5.13 -9.38
CA GLN A 147 5.60 6.06 -8.26
C GLN A 147 5.10 5.42 -6.97
N GLY A 148 5.64 5.90 -5.81
CA GLY A 148 5.23 5.41 -4.51
C GLY A 148 5.54 3.92 -4.31
N GLY A 149 6.82 3.57 -4.18
CA GLY A 149 7.22 2.19 -3.90
C GLY A 149 6.54 1.64 -2.65
N GLY A 150 6.50 2.43 -1.58
CA GLY A 150 5.70 2.15 -0.38
C GLY A 150 4.24 2.51 -0.57
N VAL A 151 3.94 3.82 -0.74
CA VAL A 151 2.57 4.35 -0.82
C VAL A 151 2.43 5.35 -1.96
N HIS A 152 1.35 5.25 -2.71
CA HIS A 152 0.93 6.27 -3.68
C HIS A 152 -0.44 6.83 -3.30
N VAL A 153 -0.53 8.15 -3.12
CA VAL A 153 -1.76 8.88 -2.83
C VAL A 153 -2.17 9.66 -4.07
N ALA A 154 -3.15 9.16 -4.80
CA ALA A 154 -3.65 9.80 -6.03
C ALA A 154 -4.49 11.04 -5.73
N TRP A 155 -4.89 11.79 -6.76
CA TRP A 155 -5.76 12.96 -6.63
C TRP A 155 -7.02 12.66 -5.79
N SER A 156 -7.33 13.54 -4.85
CA SER A 156 -8.43 13.41 -3.89
C SER A 156 -8.33 12.19 -2.94
N GLY A 157 -7.23 11.44 -2.96
CA GLY A 157 -6.91 10.45 -1.94
C GLY A 157 -6.36 11.11 -0.69
N THR A 158 -6.49 10.45 0.44
CA THR A 158 -6.01 10.94 1.73
C THR A 158 -5.16 9.89 2.44
N PHE A 159 -4.03 10.31 2.99
CA PHE A 159 -3.17 9.48 3.83
C PHE A 159 -2.91 10.16 5.17
N HIS A 160 -3.32 9.51 6.25
CA HIS A 160 -3.05 9.94 7.63
C HIS A 160 -2.04 8.99 8.26
N MET A 161 -0.90 9.52 8.71
CA MET A 161 0.14 8.73 9.38
C MET A 161 0.42 9.32 10.76
N SER A 162 0.02 8.62 11.81
CA SER A 162 0.27 9.02 13.21
C SER A 162 1.31 8.16 13.92
N GLY A 163 1.81 7.15 13.24
CA GLY A 163 2.85 6.25 13.72
C GLY A 163 3.29 5.26 12.66
N GLY A 164 4.14 4.33 13.02
CA GLY A 164 4.65 3.30 12.13
C GLY A 164 5.82 3.75 11.24
N SER A 165 6.23 2.87 10.33
CA SER A 165 7.41 3.10 9.51
C SER A 165 7.21 2.72 8.04
N ILE A 166 7.71 3.56 7.12
CA ILE A 166 7.77 3.32 5.68
C ILE A 166 9.25 3.38 5.28
N THR A 167 9.88 2.21 5.05
CA THR A 167 11.34 2.12 4.89
C THR A 167 11.76 1.12 3.82
N GLY A 168 12.89 1.36 3.16
CA GLY A 168 13.48 0.41 2.22
C GLY A 168 12.62 0.06 1.01
N ASN A 169 11.67 0.93 0.65
CA ASN A 169 10.85 0.77 -0.54
C ASN A 169 11.52 1.43 -1.75
N ASN A 170 11.15 0.99 -2.95
CA ASN A 170 11.76 1.44 -4.18
C ASN A 170 10.73 1.87 -5.24
N ALA A 171 11.08 2.88 -6.02
CA ALA A 171 10.39 3.19 -7.26
C ALA A 171 11.42 3.35 -8.40
N ALA A 172 10.97 3.33 -9.65
CA ALA A 172 11.84 3.68 -10.77
C ALA A 172 12.13 5.19 -10.80
N SER A 173 13.06 5.60 -11.67
CA SER A 173 13.45 6.99 -11.90
C SER A 173 12.24 7.91 -11.99
N PHE A 174 12.33 9.09 -11.39
CA PHE A 174 11.25 10.09 -11.29
C PHE A 174 10.05 9.70 -10.40
N GLY A 175 10.08 8.51 -9.78
CA GLY A 175 9.10 8.10 -8.78
C GLY A 175 9.40 8.64 -7.38
N SER A 176 8.77 8.06 -6.36
CA SER A 176 9.19 8.17 -4.96
C SER A 176 9.25 6.76 -4.38
N GLY A 177 10.40 6.37 -3.87
CA GLY A 177 10.56 5.05 -3.24
C GLY A 177 9.64 4.89 -2.04
N GLY A 178 9.52 5.90 -1.19
CA GLY A 178 8.63 5.88 -0.04
C GLY A 178 7.18 6.23 -0.38
N VAL A 179 6.86 7.51 -0.32
CA VAL A 179 5.48 8.03 -0.51
C VAL A 179 5.44 9.06 -1.64
N CYS A 180 4.53 8.88 -2.58
CA CYS A 180 4.23 9.87 -3.60
C CYS A 180 2.83 10.44 -3.38
N VAL A 181 2.71 11.78 -3.26
CA VAL A 181 1.47 12.46 -2.87
C VAL A 181 1.00 13.40 -3.97
N TYR A 182 -0.15 13.10 -4.54
CA TYR A 182 -0.95 13.99 -5.38
C TYR A 182 -2.19 14.51 -4.64
N GLY A 183 -2.63 13.80 -3.61
CA GLY A 183 -3.78 14.12 -2.77
C GLY A 183 -3.38 14.85 -1.49
N THR A 184 -3.89 14.39 -0.37
CA THR A 184 -3.64 14.97 0.96
C THR A 184 -2.80 14.01 1.80
N MET A 185 -1.83 14.55 2.54
CA MET A 185 -1.07 13.78 3.54
C MET A 185 -1.01 14.57 4.84
N THR A 186 -1.33 13.89 5.94
CA THR A 186 -1.11 14.42 7.29
C THR A 186 -0.22 13.51 8.09
N VAL A 187 0.55 14.09 8.99
CA VAL A 187 1.46 13.36 9.87
C VAL A 187 1.36 13.86 11.30
N SER A 188 1.50 12.94 12.25
CA SER A 188 1.59 13.23 13.69
C SER A 188 2.32 12.09 14.42
N GLY A 189 2.43 12.17 15.73
CA GLY A 189 2.97 11.09 16.56
C GLY A 189 4.38 10.65 16.18
N SER A 190 4.60 9.34 16.07
CA SER A 190 5.91 8.71 15.80
C SER A 190 6.13 8.30 14.35
N ALA A 191 5.54 9.02 13.40
CA ALA A 191 5.62 8.72 11.96
C ALA A 191 7.08 8.71 11.45
N ARG A 192 7.49 7.63 10.76
CA ARG A 192 8.84 7.49 10.17
C ARG A 192 8.77 7.13 8.70
N ILE A 193 9.38 7.97 7.84
CA ILE A 193 9.50 7.71 6.40
C ILE A 193 10.95 7.96 6.00
N THR A 194 11.77 6.92 5.96
CA THR A 194 13.22 7.01 5.78
C THR A 194 13.79 5.84 5.00
N GLY A 195 14.98 5.99 4.43
CA GLY A 195 15.69 4.89 3.78
C GLY A 195 15.01 4.34 2.53
N ASN A 196 14.09 5.09 1.94
CA ASN A 196 13.46 4.71 0.67
C ASN A 196 14.27 5.31 -0.50
N VAL A 197 14.28 4.62 -1.63
CA VAL A 197 15.14 4.97 -2.76
C VAL A 197 14.43 4.89 -4.10
N ASN A 198 14.97 5.58 -5.09
CA ASN A 198 14.65 5.36 -6.50
C ASN A 198 15.80 4.60 -7.16
N ASP A 199 15.47 3.69 -8.09
CA ASP A 199 16.45 2.87 -8.81
C ASP A 199 17.40 2.08 -7.90
N GLY A 200 16.93 1.71 -6.71
CA GLY A 200 17.68 0.88 -5.78
C GLY A 200 17.75 -0.59 -6.22
N SER A 201 18.78 -1.28 -5.74
CA SER A 201 18.90 -2.73 -5.88
C SER A 201 18.33 -3.44 -4.65
N LYS A 202 17.61 -4.52 -4.87
CA LYS A 202 17.03 -5.32 -3.80
C LYS A 202 18.10 -6.21 -3.17
N GLY A 203 18.37 -6.03 -1.88
CA GLY A 203 19.27 -6.87 -1.12
C GLY A 203 18.64 -8.20 -0.67
N ASP A 204 19.44 -9.10 -0.13
CA ASP A 204 19.01 -10.42 0.35
C ASP A 204 17.97 -10.33 1.49
N ASN A 205 17.98 -9.24 2.25
CA ASN A 205 16.99 -8.93 3.29
C ASN A 205 15.67 -8.37 2.75
N GLY A 206 15.51 -8.28 1.43
CA GLY A 206 14.32 -7.73 0.78
C GLY A 206 14.24 -6.20 0.76
N ILE A 207 15.19 -5.48 1.33
CA ILE A 207 15.25 -4.03 1.41
C ILE A 207 15.96 -3.47 0.18
N TYR A 208 15.45 -2.38 -0.38
CA TYR A 208 16.09 -1.67 -1.48
C TYR A 208 17.10 -0.65 -0.96
N THR A 209 18.30 -0.67 -1.54
CA THR A 209 19.43 0.22 -1.19
C THR A 209 20.19 0.66 -2.43
N GLY A 210 21.10 1.61 -2.27
CA GLY A 210 22.07 2.02 -3.32
C GLY A 210 21.53 2.98 -4.38
N GLY A 211 20.23 3.20 -4.46
CA GLY A 211 19.65 4.19 -5.38
C GLY A 211 19.68 5.62 -4.82
N THR A 212 18.96 6.53 -5.48
CA THR A 212 18.80 7.91 -4.99
C THR A 212 17.78 7.94 -3.85
N ALA A 213 18.13 8.58 -2.73
CA ALA A 213 17.22 8.73 -1.60
C ALA A 213 15.92 9.44 -2.01
N SER A 214 14.77 8.83 -1.73
CA SER A 214 13.47 9.35 -2.14
C SER A 214 12.36 8.89 -1.18
N ASN A 215 12.23 9.61 -0.07
CA ASN A 215 11.30 9.22 0.99
C ASN A 215 9.86 9.73 0.74
N VAL A 216 9.68 11.04 0.61
CA VAL A 216 8.38 11.64 0.26
C VAL A 216 8.54 12.59 -0.90
N ARG A 217 7.71 12.43 -1.91
CA ARG A 217 7.58 13.36 -3.05
C ARG A 217 6.18 13.99 -3.03
N LEU A 218 6.16 15.30 -3.05
CA LEU A 218 4.95 16.11 -3.19
C LEU A 218 4.82 16.55 -4.64
N VAL A 219 3.66 16.36 -5.25
CA VAL A 219 3.43 16.66 -6.66
C VAL A 219 2.46 17.85 -6.80
N GLY A 220 2.83 18.84 -7.61
CA GLY A 220 2.05 20.03 -7.81
C GLY A 220 2.10 20.99 -6.61
N ARG A 221 0.94 21.33 -6.05
CA ARG A 221 0.83 22.21 -4.87
C ARG A 221 0.45 21.46 -3.60
N THR A 222 0.77 20.18 -3.54
CA THR A 222 0.48 19.37 -2.35
C THR A 222 1.41 19.74 -1.19
N THR A 223 0.92 19.55 0.03
CA THR A 223 1.64 19.82 1.27
C THR A 223 1.53 18.62 2.20
N ILE A 224 2.49 18.49 3.11
CA ILE A 224 2.32 17.65 4.28
C ILE A 224 1.81 18.55 5.40
N THR A 225 0.69 18.19 6.00
CA THR A 225 0.15 18.90 7.17
C THR A 225 0.56 18.15 8.43
N ILE A 226 1.13 18.86 9.39
CA ILE A 226 1.37 18.32 10.73
C ILE A 226 0.07 18.49 11.51
N ASP A 227 -0.60 17.38 11.81
CA ASP A 227 -1.90 17.32 12.47
C ASP A 227 -1.74 16.73 13.88
N GLY A 228 -1.03 17.45 14.74
CA GLY A 228 -0.73 17.04 16.09
C GLY A 228 0.78 17.00 16.40
N PRO A 229 1.15 16.80 17.67
CA PRO A 229 2.56 16.81 18.08
C PRO A 229 3.31 15.63 17.42
N LEU A 230 4.52 15.90 16.97
CA LEU A 230 5.49 14.90 16.56
C LEU A 230 6.31 14.46 17.78
N THR A 231 6.60 13.18 17.91
CA THR A 231 7.50 12.66 18.95
C THR A 231 8.97 12.78 18.51
N GLU A 232 9.91 12.60 19.45
CA GLU A 232 11.35 12.61 19.17
C GLU A 232 11.78 11.55 18.15
N ASP A 233 11.02 10.44 18.04
CA ASP A 233 11.28 9.36 17.10
C ASP A 233 10.77 9.63 15.69
N SER A 234 9.98 10.70 15.48
CA SER A 234 9.47 10.99 14.14
C SER A 234 10.56 11.46 13.20
N GLN A 235 10.55 10.91 11.97
CA GLN A 235 11.55 11.23 10.97
C GLN A 235 10.97 11.13 9.57
N ILE A 236 10.86 12.25 8.88
CA ILE A 236 10.28 12.33 7.54
C ILE A 236 11.26 13.02 6.60
N GLY A 237 11.85 12.25 5.70
CA GLY A 237 12.69 12.79 4.64
C GLY A 237 11.84 13.28 3.47
N VAL A 238 11.90 14.56 3.12
CA VAL A 238 11.20 15.12 1.95
C VAL A 238 12.21 15.38 0.85
N SER A 239 11.94 14.86 -0.33
CA SER A 239 12.73 15.11 -1.54
C SER A 239 12.02 16.18 -2.39
N LEU A 240 12.72 17.26 -2.69
CA LEU A 240 12.26 18.33 -3.58
C LEU A 240 12.91 18.12 -4.96
N TYR A 241 12.09 18.15 -6.02
CA TYR A 241 12.53 18.04 -7.41
C TYR A 241 12.07 19.24 -8.21
#